data_47a03f78a44f41674e4265fa2c418976
#
_entry.id   47a03f78a44f41674e4265fa2c418976
#
_cell.length_a   1.000
_cell.length_b   1.000
_cell.length_c   1.000
_cell.angle_alpha   90.00
_cell.angle_beta   90.00
_cell.angle_gamma   90.00
#
_symmetry.space_group_name_H-M   'P 1'
#
loop_
_entity.id
_entity.type
_entity.pdbx_description
1 polymer ?
#
loop_
_entity_poly.entity_id
_entity_poly.type
_entity_poly.pdbx_seq_one_letter_code
_entity_poly.pdbx_strand_id
1 'polypeptide(L)'
;RPPRSTLFPYTTLFRSHTINDDVADRAKLEQGPSGLVTGNESIIESILGLKFEISMQSFFQTNPASAEKLYQKVVDYTFEDNDLENQVVMDLFCGTGTIGQILASKTKNTKIIGVDIVASAIDNAKRNAKLNDISDIDFYAADVGKFLKEYPQYEGKIGTIVLDPPRAGIAPKTLKKVINLGAKRIVYVSCNPATQARDRVELRNAGYELNKCSLVDQFPHTSHVESIMLFGKRK
;
A
#
# COMPACT_ATOMS: atom_id res chain seq x y z
N ARG A 1 -25.54 18.20 -30.24
CA ARG A 1 -24.83 17.82 -29.01
C ARG A 1 -25.64 16.74 -28.36
N PRO A 2 -25.04 15.58 -27.95
CA PRO A 2 -25.75 14.59 -27.15
C PRO A 2 -26.26 15.25 -25.86
N PRO A 3 -27.38 14.78 -25.30
CA PRO A 3 -27.86 15.32 -24.03
C PRO A 3 -26.78 15.21 -22.94
N ARG A 4 -26.69 16.22 -22.07
CA ARG A 4 -25.68 16.24 -20.98
C ARG A 4 -25.67 14.96 -20.15
N SER A 5 -26.82 14.27 -20.01
CA SER A 5 -26.97 13.03 -19.29
C SER A 5 -26.19 11.85 -19.88
N THR A 6 -25.84 11.86 -21.18
CA THR A 6 -25.06 10.79 -21.81
C THR A 6 -23.55 11.01 -21.70
N LEU A 7 -23.11 12.28 -21.53
CA LEU A 7 -21.70 12.61 -21.28
C LEU A 7 -21.33 12.52 -19.79
N PHE A 8 -22.29 12.67 -18.90
CA PHE A 8 -22.07 12.73 -17.47
C PHE A 8 -23.06 11.82 -16.75
N PRO A 9 -22.72 10.53 -16.57
CA PRO A 9 -23.56 9.63 -15.78
C PRO A 9 -23.81 10.25 -14.38
N TYR A 10 -25.04 10.28 -13.95
CA TYR A 10 -25.44 10.84 -12.65
C TYR A 10 -24.85 10.07 -11.43
N THR A 11 -24.21 8.93 -11.68
CA THR A 11 -23.44 8.17 -10.68
C THR A 11 -22.02 8.71 -10.46
N THR A 12 -21.59 9.73 -11.22
CA THR A 12 -20.25 10.31 -11.06
C THR A 12 -20.22 11.25 -9.86
N LEU A 13 -19.49 10.88 -8.80
CA LEU A 13 -19.34 11.65 -7.57
C LEU A 13 -18.48 12.91 -7.76
N PHE A 14 -17.50 12.83 -8.63
CA PHE A 14 -16.69 13.98 -9.05
C PHE A 14 -16.15 13.77 -10.47
N ARG A 15 -15.76 14.86 -11.08
CA ARG A 15 -15.05 14.87 -12.37
C ARG A 15 -14.02 15.98 -12.39
N SER A 16 -12.82 15.63 -12.74
CA SER A 16 -11.70 16.57 -12.93
C SER A 16 -11.19 16.49 -14.36
N HIS A 17 -10.62 17.58 -14.83
CA HIS A 17 -9.94 17.69 -16.13
C HIS A 17 -8.51 18.12 -15.89
N THR A 18 -7.57 17.40 -16.47
CA THR A 18 -6.14 17.74 -16.44
C THR A 18 -5.61 17.75 -17.86
N ILE A 19 -4.87 18.78 -18.21
CA ILE A 19 -4.15 18.87 -19.47
C ILE A 19 -2.80 18.18 -19.26
N ASN A 20 -2.54 17.15 -20.08
CA ASN A 20 -1.28 16.43 -20.06
C ASN A 20 -0.78 16.27 -21.49
N ASP A 21 0.33 16.92 -21.80
CA ASP A 21 1.00 16.83 -23.10
C ASP A 21 2.15 15.80 -23.09
N ASP A 22 2.39 15.15 -21.96
CA ASP A 22 3.40 14.10 -21.84
C ASP A 22 2.91 12.78 -22.45
N VAL A 23 3.74 12.21 -23.30
CA VAL A 23 3.49 10.90 -23.94
C VAL A 23 4.00 9.80 -23.01
N ALA A 24 3.23 9.41 -22.01
CA ALA A 24 3.51 8.23 -21.22
C ALA A 24 2.26 7.68 -20.52
N ASP A 25 2.18 6.38 -20.45
CA ASP A 25 1.19 5.61 -19.67
C ASP A 25 1.50 5.76 -18.18
N ARG A 26 1.27 6.94 -17.61
CA ARG A 26 1.49 7.24 -16.19
C ARG A 26 0.18 7.54 -15.51
N ALA A 27 -0.07 6.84 -14.41
CA ALA A 27 -1.21 7.08 -13.54
C ALA A 27 -1.11 8.41 -12.76
N LYS A 28 0.07 9.05 -12.74
CA LYS A 28 0.32 10.35 -12.10
C LYS A 28 0.55 11.43 -13.15
N LEU A 29 -0.27 12.46 -13.10
CA LEU A 29 -0.09 13.70 -13.82
C LEU A 29 0.70 14.64 -12.91
N GLU A 30 2.02 14.68 -13.06
CA GLU A 30 2.88 15.52 -12.22
C GLU A 30 2.91 16.98 -12.68
N GLN A 31 2.49 17.26 -13.93
CA GLN A 31 2.55 18.59 -14.52
C GLN A 31 1.31 18.84 -15.39
N GLY A 32 0.70 19.98 -15.19
CA GLY A 32 -0.41 20.47 -15.99
C GLY A 32 -1.53 21.06 -15.11
N PRO A 33 -2.24 22.07 -15.62
CA PRO A 33 -3.37 22.64 -14.92
C PRO A 33 -4.47 21.59 -14.82
N SER A 34 -4.90 21.28 -13.60
CA SER A 34 -6.06 20.45 -13.33
C SER A 34 -7.12 21.26 -12.64
N GLY A 35 -8.38 21.02 -12.97
CA GLY A 35 -9.51 21.69 -12.37
C GLY A 35 -10.68 20.75 -12.15
N LEU A 36 -11.39 20.97 -11.04
CA LEU A 36 -12.66 20.31 -10.79
C LEU A 36 -13.70 20.79 -11.78
N VAL A 37 -14.31 19.88 -12.55
CA VAL A 37 -15.38 20.18 -13.49
C VAL A 37 -16.74 20.13 -12.81
N THR A 38 -16.94 19.15 -11.91
CA THR A 38 -18.18 18.98 -11.15
C THR A 38 -17.98 18.01 -9.98
N GLY A 39 -18.77 18.16 -8.93
CA GLY A 39 -18.75 17.30 -7.74
C GLY A 39 -17.77 17.79 -6.68
N ASN A 40 -17.29 16.88 -5.86
CA ASN A 40 -16.34 17.14 -4.80
C ASN A 40 -14.89 16.90 -5.29
N GLU A 41 -13.90 17.44 -4.58
CA GLU A 41 -12.48 17.19 -4.86
C GLU A 41 -12.01 15.80 -4.44
N SER A 42 -12.77 15.15 -3.55
CA SER A 42 -12.51 13.81 -3.04
C SER A 42 -13.80 13.02 -2.87
N ILE A 43 -13.67 11.71 -2.75
CA ILE A 43 -14.74 10.79 -2.35
C ILE A 43 -14.32 10.07 -1.07
N ILE A 44 -15.32 9.60 -0.32
CA ILE A 44 -15.10 8.74 0.85
C ILE A 44 -15.48 7.31 0.46
N GLU A 45 -14.56 6.38 0.68
CA GLU A 45 -14.80 4.95 0.54
C GLU A 45 -14.54 4.26 1.88
N SER A 46 -15.22 3.13 2.11
CA SER A 46 -15.10 2.37 3.36
C SER A 46 -14.51 0.99 3.07
N ILE A 47 -13.47 0.61 3.84
CA ILE A 47 -12.83 -0.72 3.77
C ILE A 47 -12.58 -1.22 5.19
N LEU A 48 -13.05 -2.43 5.50
CA LEU A 48 -12.91 -3.09 6.81
C LEU A 48 -13.31 -2.19 8.00
N GLY A 49 -14.33 -1.35 7.79
CA GLY A 49 -14.86 -0.43 8.80
C GLY A 49 -14.12 0.89 8.93
N LEU A 50 -13.04 1.12 8.20
CA LEU A 50 -12.33 2.40 8.13
C LEU A 50 -12.80 3.21 6.93
N LYS A 51 -12.76 4.54 7.06
CA LYS A 51 -13.10 5.51 6.01
C LYS A 51 -11.83 6.07 5.40
N PHE A 52 -11.79 6.14 4.08
CA PHE A 52 -10.67 6.70 3.34
C PHE A 52 -11.14 7.81 2.42
N GLU A 53 -10.56 8.99 2.60
CA GLU A 53 -10.70 10.09 1.68
C GLU A 53 -9.75 9.87 0.49
N ILE A 54 -10.35 9.78 -0.71
CA ILE A 54 -9.65 9.47 -1.95
C ILE A 54 -9.72 10.72 -2.84
N SER A 55 -8.57 11.33 -3.08
CA SER A 55 -8.42 12.42 -4.04
C SER A 55 -8.11 11.88 -5.43
N MET A 56 -8.18 12.73 -6.45
CA MET A 56 -7.93 12.36 -7.85
C MET A 56 -6.53 11.71 -8.05
N GLN A 57 -5.53 12.10 -7.25
CA GLN A 57 -4.16 11.59 -7.36
C GLN A 57 -3.87 10.43 -6.41
N SER A 58 -4.83 10.05 -5.56
CA SER A 58 -4.66 8.93 -4.63
C SER A 58 -4.85 7.61 -5.36
N PHE A 59 -3.94 6.67 -5.16
CA PHE A 59 -4.20 5.28 -5.53
C PHE A 59 -5.17 4.67 -4.52
N PHE A 60 -6.18 3.99 -5.01
CA PHE A 60 -7.11 3.20 -4.19
C PHE A 60 -7.62 2.00 -4.99
N GLN A 61 -7.86 0.88 -4.33
CA GLN A 61 -8.35 -0.34 -4.97
C GLN A 61 -9.78 -0.13 -5.51
N THR A 62 -9.97 -0.38 -6.81
CA THR A 62 -11.23 -0.08 -7.52
C THR A 62 -12.37 -1.05 -7.22
N ASN A 63 -12.08 -2.21 -6.60
CA ASN A 63 -13.06 -3.19 -6.17
C ASN A 63 -13.01 -3.34 -4.65
N PRO A 64 -13.77 -2.55 -3.88
CA PRO A 64 -13.71 -2.53 -2.42
C PRO A 64 -13.98 -3.90 -1.77
N ALA A 65 -14.97 -4.64 -2.28
CA ALA A 65 -15.32 -5.97 -1.74
C ALA A 65 -14.20 -7.00 -1.87
N SER A 66 -13.42 -6.94 -2.96
CA SER A 66 -12.26 -7.79 -3.16
C SER A 66 -11.05 -7.26 -2.38
N ALA A 67 -10.90 -5.93 -2.29
CA ALA A 67 -9.87 -5.29 -1.50
C ALA A 67 -9.98 -5.63 -0.01
N GLU A 68 -11.20 -5.73 0.55
CA GLU A 68 -11.39 -6.19 1.92
C GLU A 68 -10.84 -7.60 2.14
N LYS A 69 -11.04 -8.52 1.18
CA LYS A 69 -10.49 -9.89 1.25
C LYS A 69 -8.96 -9.87 1.16
N LEU A 70 -8.41 -9.04 0.28
CA LEU A 70 -6.96 -8.83 0.13
C LEU A 70 -6.36 -8.35 1.45
N TYR A 71 -6.88 -7.26 2.00
CA TYR A 71 -6.35 -6.66 3.22
C TYR A 71 -6.60 -7.51 4.47
N GLN A 72 -7.73 -8.23 4.55
CA GLN A 72 -7.94 -9.19 5.62
C GLN A 72 -6.86 -10.29 5.58
N LYS A 73 -6.48 -10.76 4.39
CA LYS A 73 -5.40 -11.75 4.25
C LYS A 73 -4.03 -11.19 4.65
N VAL A 74 -3.77 -9.92 4.36
CA VAL A 74 -2.56 -9.22 4.85
C VAL A 74 -2.54 -9.16 6.38
N VAL A 75 -3.68 -8.83 7.01
CA VAL A 75 -3.83 -8.83 8.47
C VAL A 75 -3.54 -10.23 9.04
N ASP A 76 -4.18 -11.27 8.48
CA ASP A 76 -4.02 -12.66 8.93
C ASP A 76 -2.53 -13.08 8.88
N TYR A 77 -1.81 -12.72 7.81
CA TYR A 77 -0.40 -13.08 7.65
C TYR A 77 0.52 -12.23 8.53
N THR A 78 0.17 -10.96 8.77
CA THR A 78 0.97 -10.07 9.61
C THR A 78 0.94 -10.51 11.07
N PHE A 79 -0.22 -10.94 11.59
CA PHE A 79 -0.44 -11.25 13.00
C PHE A 79 -0.54 -12.76 13.30
N GLU A 80 -0.10 -13.63 12.38
CA GLU A 80 -0.30 -15.09 12.49
C GLU A 80 0.18 -15.70 13.82
N ASP A 81 1.34 -15.29 14.31
CA ASP A 81 1.96 -15.92 15.47
C ASP A 81 1.81 -15.12 16.78
N ASN A 82 1.06 -14.01 16.78
CA ASN A 82 0.91 -13.08 17.92
C ASN A 82 2.24 -12.67 18.61
N ASP A 83 3.39 -12.87 17.95
CA ASP A 83 4.75 -12.65 18.49
C ASP A 83 5.29 -11.27 18.06
N LEU A 84 4.44 -10.22 18.19
CA LEU A 84 4.81 -8.84 17.82
C LEU A 84 4.95 -7.93 19.05
N GLU A 85 4.98 -8.47 20.24
CA GLU A 85 5.15 -7.68 21.45
C GLU A 85 6.48 -6.93 21.43
N ASN A 86 6.42 -5.60 21.64
CA ASN A 86 7.57 -4.69 21.55
C ASN A 86 8.27 -4.63 20.17
N GLN A 87 7.60 -5.09 19.10
CA GLN A 87 8.12 -5.01 17.73
C GLN A 87 7.34 -3.98 16.91
N VAL A 88 7.95 -3.59 15.80
CA VAL A 88 7.40 -2.66 14.82
C VAL A 88 6.96 -3.43 13.58
N VAL A 89 5.78 -3.11 13.05
CA VAL A 89 5.37 -3.52 11.70
C VAL A 89 5.59 -2.34 10.76
N MET A 90 6.31 -2.56 9.68
CA MET A 90 6.53 -1.55 8.64
C MET A 90 5.68 -1.86 7.42
N ASP A 91 4.89 -0.86 6.98
CA ASP A 91 4.18 -0.83 5.70
C ASP A 91 5.01 0.01 4.72
N LEU A 92 5.73 -0.68 3.83
CA LEU A 92 6.64 -0.05 2.87
C LEU A 92 5.95 0.07 1.50
N PHE A 93 6.16 1.20 0.82
CA PHE A 93 5.39 1.64 -0.34
C PHE A 93 3.92 1.89 0.03
N CYS A 94 3.69 2.46 1.22
CA CYS A 94 2.37 2.50 1.86
C CYS A 94 1.36 3.41 1.13
N GLY A 95 1.78 4.25 0.18
CA GLY A 95 0.90 5.17 -0.53
C GLY A 95 0.07 6.03 0.44
N THR A 96 -1.25 5.94 0.33
CA THR A 96 -2.20 6.63 1.21
C THR A 96 -2.42 5.94 2.57
N GLY A 97 -1.59 4.95 2.89
CA GLY A 97 -1.55 4.29 4.20
C GLY A 97 -2.72 3.34 4.48
N THR A 98 -3.38 2.82 3.47
CA THR A 98 -4.56 1.96 3.65
C THR A 98 -4.23 0.69 4.44
N ILE A 99 -3.18 -0.04 4.04
CA ILE A 99 -2.77 -1.27 4.72
C ILE A 99 -2.32 -0.95 6.14
N GLY A 100 -1.42 0.01 6.33
CA GLY A 100 -0.92 0.39 7.64
C GLY A 100 -2.02 0.78 8.63
N GLN A 101 -3.03 1.53 8.19
CA GLN A 101 -4.17 1.92 9.04
C GLN A 101 -5.05 0.72 9.39
N ILE A 102 -5.31 -0.18 8.44
CA ILE A 102 -6.05 -1.42 8.70
C ILE A 102 -5.29 -2.25 9.75
N LEU A 103 -3.98 -2.42 9.60
CA LEU A 103 -3.16 -3.12 10.59
C LEU A 103 -3.24 -2.45 11.97
N ALA A 104 -3.08 -1.13 12.04
CA ALA A 104 -3.17 -0.38 13.30
C ALA A 104 -4.53 -0.54 13.99
N SER A 105 -5.62 -0.61 13.22
CA SER A 105 -6.97 -0.83 13.77
C SER A 105 -7.17 -2.23 14.40
N LYS A 106 -6.31 -3.20 14.08
CA LYS A 106 -6.40 -4.59 14.55
C LYS A 106 -5.47 -4.92 15.72
N THR A 107 -4.65 -3.97 16.15
CA THR A 107 -3.73 -4.15 17.27
C THR A 107 -3.74 -2.92 18.18
N LYS A 108 -3.47 -3.13 19.48
CA LYS A 108 -3.31 -2.04 20.47
C LYS A 108 -1.88 -1.92 21.01
N ASN A 109 -1.04 -2.94 20.76
CA ASN A 109 0.27 -3.06 21.40
C ASN A 109 1.42 -3.11 20.40
N THR A 110 1.13 -2.92 19.10
CA THR A 110 2.13 -3.00 18.03
C THR A 110 2.20 -1.67 17.32
N LYS A 111 3.36 -1.04 17.30
CA LYS A 111 3.59 0.19 16.54
C LYS A 111 3.62 -0.11 15.05
N ILE A 112 2.83 0.61 14.28
CA ILE A 112 2.83 0.54 12.82
C ILE A 112 3.58 1.75 12.26
N ILE A 113 4.35 1.54 11.19
CA ILE A 113 5.11 2.59 10.50
C ILE A 113 4.85 2.47 9.01
N GLY A 114 4.25 3.49 8.42
CA GLY A 114 4.08 3.63 6.98
C GLY A 114 5.21 4.45 6.36
N VAL A 115 5.83 3.95 5.30
CA VAL A 115 6.90 4.65 4.58
C VAL A 115 6.60 4.68 3.09
N ASP A 116 6.61 5.86 2.51
CA ASP A 116 6.52 6.09 1.07
C ASP A 116 7.39 7.27 0.66
N ILE A 117 7.89 7.27 -0.56
CA ILE A 117 8.70 8.39 -1.07
C ILE A 117 7.85 9.60 -1.47
N VAL A 118 6.55 9.39 -1.70
CA VAL A 118 5.63 10.42 -2.19
C VAL A 118 5.05 11.22 -1.01
N ALA A 119 5.55 12.41 -0.78
CA ALA A 119 5.13 13.25 0.35
C ALA A 119 3.61 13.54 0.36
N SER A 120 3.00 13.81 -0.80
CA SER A 120 1.56 14.05 -0.89
C SER A 120 0.70 12.83 -0.53
N ALA A 121 1.20 11.61 -0.79
CA ALA A 121 0.54 10.37 -0.37
C ALA A 121 0.62 10.21 1.16
N ILE A 122 1.76 10.54 1.75
CA ILE A 122 1.95 10.55 3.21
C ILE A 122 1.04 11.58 3.89
N ASP A 123 0.85 12.76 3.30
CA ASP A 123 -0.09 13.75 3.84
C ASP A 123 -1.54 13.23 3.78
N ASN A 124 -1.92 12.53 2.72
CA ASN A 124 -3.21 11.85 2.62
C ASN A 124 -3.34 10.73 3.67
N ALA A 125 -2.28 9.94 3.87
CA ALA A 125 -2.25 8.88 4.88
C ALA A 125 -2.48 9.43 6.29
N LYS A 126 -1.83 10.54 6.65
CA LYS A 126 -2.01 11.23 7.94
C LYS A 126 -3.44 11.78 8.12
N ARG A 127 -4.04 12.35 7.04
CA ARG A 127 -5.43 12.82 7.10
C ARG A 127 -6.39 11.65 7.31
N ASN A 128 -6.21 10.55 6.59
CA ASN A 128 -7.03 9.36 6.73
C ASN A 128 -6.90 8.71 8.11
N ALA A 129 -5.69 8.65 8.68
CA ALA A 129 -5.50 8.16 10.05
C ALA A 129 -6.25 9.02 11.07
N LYS A 130 -6.22 10.35 10.91
CA LYS A 130 -7.00 11.26 11.76
C LYS A 130 -8.51 11.08 11.56
N LEU A 131 -8.99 10.86 10.35
CA LEU A 131 -10.40 10.59 10.03
C LEU A 131 -10.92 9.33 10.74
N ASN A 132 -10.05 8.36 10.99
CA ASN A 132 -10.36 7.08 11.63
C ASN A 132 -9.95 7.00 13.11
N ASP A 133 -9.52 8.12 13.73
CA ASP A 133 -9.06 8.18 15.13
C ASP A 133 -7.92 7.17 15.43
N ILE A 134 -7.04 6.90 14.44
CA ILE A 134 -5.92 5.97 14.59
C ILE A 134 -4.67 6.77 15.01
N SER A 135 -4.14 6.47 16.20
CA SER A 135 -2.96 7.13 16.79
C SER A 135 -1.69 6.26 16.77
N ASP A 136 -1.83 4.93 16.68
CA ASP A 136 -0.71 3.98 16.83
C ASP A 136 0.03 3.72 15.51
N ILE A 137 0.00 4.68 14.60
CA ILE A 137 0.70 4.65 13.32
C ILE A 137 1.46 5.95 13.09
N ASP A 138 2.72 5.83 12.63
CA ASP A 138 3.50 6.95 12.12
C ASP A 138 3.72 6.84 10.62
N PHE A 139 3.67 7.96 9.91
CA PHE A 139 3.91 8.01 8.46
C PHE A 139 5.11 8.90 8.14
N TYR A 140 6.01 8.37 7.30
CA TYR A 140 7.25 9.03 6.90
C TYR A 140 7.37 9.12 5.38
N ALA A 141 7.58 10.35 4.88
CA ALA A 141 7.95 10.59 3.49
C ALA A 141 9.46 10.36 3.35
N ALA A 142 9.87 9.15 3.00
CA ALA A 142 11.28 8.76 2.95
C ALA A 142 11.56 7.69 1.89
N ASP A 143 12.78 7.68 1.36
CA ASP A 143 13.29 6.55 0.59
C ASP A 143 13.46 5.33 1.51
N VAL A 144 12.76 4.23 1.19
CA VAL A 144 12.81 2.98 1.97
C VAL A 144 14.24 2.53 2.25
N GLY A 145 15.13 2.73 1.28
CA GLY A 145 16.51 2.32 1.43
C GLY A 145 17.39 3.25 2.26
N LYS A 146 16.87 4.39 2.68
CA LYS A 146 17.57 5.34 3.58
C LYS A 146 16.90 5.42 4.95
N PHE A 147 15.72 4.82 5.08
CA PHE A 147 14.86 4.98 6.26
C PHE A 147 15.61 4.76 7.58
N LEU A 148 16.31 3.63 7.78
CA LEU A 148 17.01 3.38 9.04
C LEU A 148 18.20 4.32 9.28
N LYS A 149 18.80 4.86 8.22
CA LYS A 149 19.85 5.88 8.37
C LYS A 149 19.27 7.19 8.91
N GLU A 150 18.05 7.52 8.50
CA GLU A 150 17.33 8.73 8.92
C GLU A 150 16.61 8.52 10.26
N TYR A 151 16.19 7.28 10.56
CA TYR A 151 15.41 6.89 11.74
C TYR A 151 16.04 5.68 12.45
N PRO A 152 17.26 5.81 13.03
CA PRO A 152 18.01 4.69 13.61
C PRO A 152 17.35 4.07 14.86
N GLN A 153 16.41 4.75 15.49
CA GLN A 153 15.65 4.23 16.64
C GLN A 153 14.85 2.97 16.35
N TYR A 154 14.61 2.63 15.07
CA TYR A 154 13.87 1.44 14.64
C TYR A 154 14.79 0.26 14.28
N GLU A 155 16.11 0.45 14.29
CA GLU A 155 17.06 -0.62 14.02
C GLU A 155 16.90 -1.77 15.03
N GLY A 156 16.84 -3.00 14.52
CA GLY A 156 16.66 -4.21 15.34
C GLY A 156 15.25 -4.40 15.96
N LYS A 157 14.32 -3.46 15.76
CA LYS A 157 12.95 -3.54 16.29
C LYS A 157 11.90 -4.00 15.29
N ILE A 158 12.27 -4.15 14.01
CA ILE A 158 11.33 -4.47 12.95
C ILE A 158 11.03 -5.98 12.98
N GLY A 159 9.82 -6.33 13.37
CA GLY A 159 9.35 -7.72 13.41
C GLY A 159 8.79 -8.20 12.08
N THR A 160 7.94 -7.39 11.48
CA THR A 160 7.29 -7.70 10.21
C THR A 160 7.40 -6.52 9.25
N ILE A 161 7.64 -6.82 7.99
CA ILE A 161 7.54 -5.87 6.89
C ILE A 161 6.39 -6.29 5.98
N VAL A 162 5.50 -5.36 5.66
CA VAL A 162 4.50 -5.50 4.61
C VAL A 162 5.01 -4.72 3.39
N LEU A 163 4.93 -5.33 2.22
CA LEU A 163 5.37 -4.78 0.94
C LEU A 163 4.17 -4.75 -0.01
N ASP A 164 3.87 -3.59 -0.58
CA ASP A 164 2.92 -3.44 -1.68
C ASP A 164 3.53 -2.53 -2.77
N PRO A 165 4.57 -3.01 -3.48
CA PRO A 165 5.28 -2.20 -4.46
C PRO A 165 4.47 -2.04 -5.75
N PRO A 166 4.85 -1.05 -6.59
CA PRO A 166 4.28 -0.89 -7.92
C PRO A 166 4.48 -2.13 -8.80
N ARG A 167 3.73 -2.22 -9.92
CA ARG A 167 3.68 -3.35 -10.86
C ARG A 167 5.06 -3.82 -11.37
N ALA A 168 6.04 -2.92 -11.43
CA ALA A 168 7.42 -3.26 -11.80
C ALA A 168 8.15 -4.13 -10.76
N GLY A 169 7.59 -4.33 -9.58
CA GLY A 169 8.23 -4.97 -8.43
C GLY A 169 9.24 -4.05 -7.75
N ILE A 170 10.08 -4.62 -6.91
CA ILE A 170 11.08 -3.88 -6.15
C ILE A 170 12.40 -3.86 -6.93
N ALA A 171 13.00 -2.67 -7.07
CA ALA A 171 14.32 -2.58 -7.67
C ALA A 171 15.36 -3.36 -6.84
N PRO A 172 16.29 -4.11 -7.46
CA PRO A 172 17.20 -5.00 -6.74
C PRO A 172 18.01 -4.32 -5.62
N LYS A 173 18.42 -3.07 -5.83
CA LYS A 173 19.12 -2.29 -4.81
C LYS A 173 18.21 -1.98 -3.60
N THR A 174 16.95 -1.68 -3.85
CA THR A 174 15.96 -1.40 -2.79
C THR A 174 15.59 -2.69 -2.06
N LEU A 175 15.40 -3.79 -2.78
CA LEU A 175 15.08 -5.09 -2.16
C LEU A 175 16.21 -5.54 -1.21
N LYS A 176 17.49 -5.38 -1.58
CA LYS A 176 18.61 -5.63 -0.68
C LYS A 176 18.54 -4.79 0.60
N LYS A 177 18.15 -3.53 0.48
CA LYS A 177 18.00 -2.65 1.65
C LYS A 177 16.83 -3.08 2.53
N VAL A 178 15.69 -3.49 1.94
CA VAL A 178 14.56 -4.08 2.68
C VAL A 178 14.99 -5.34 3.42
N ILE A 179 15.73 -6.24 2.77
CA ILE A 179 16.29 -7.45 3.39
C ILE A 179 17.20 -7.10 4.58
N ASN A 180 18.02 -6.06 4.45
CA ASN A 180 18.93 -5.62 5.50
C ASN A 180 18.23 -5.01 6.73
N LEU A 181 16.94 -4.64 6.63
CA LEU A 181 16.13 -4.28 7.80
C LEU A 181 15.99 -5.44 8.79
N GLY A 182 16.23 -6.67 8.35
CA GLY A 182 16.37 -7.84 9.21
C GLY A 182 15.07 -8.35 9.84
N ALA A 183 13.91 -7.99 9.29
CA ALA A 183 12.62 -8.44 9.82
C ALA A 183 12.54 -9.97 9.89
N LYS A 184 11.86 -10.49 10.90
CA LYS A 184 11.61 -11.94 11.03
C LYS A 184 10.63 -12.43 9.95
N ARG A 185 9.73 -11.55 9.49
CA ARG A 185 8.62 -11.87 8.59
C ARG A 185 8.47 -10.80 7.52
N ILE A 186 8.13 -11.24 6.31
CA ILE A 186 7.78 -10.35 5.20
C ILE A 186 6.45 -10.81 4.61
N VAL A 187 5.46 -9.92 4.57
CA VAL A 187 4.21 -10.09 3.84
C VAL A 187 4.32 -9.29 2.56
N TYR A 188 4.32 -9.97 1.41
CA TYR A 188 4.52 -9.33 0.12
C TYR A 188 3.23 -9.41 -0.72
N VAL A 189 2.59 -8.27 -0.96
CA VAL A 189 1.44 -8.10 -1.85
C VAL A 189 1.94 -7.71 -3.24
N SER A 190 1.35 -8.22 -4.30
CA SER A 190 1.72 -7.85 -5.66
C SER A 190 0.59 -8.07 -6.67
N CYS A 191 0.33 -7.05 -7.48
CA CYS A 191 -0.51 -7.14 -8.67
C CYS A 191 0.20 -7.79 -9.88
N ASN A 192 1.47 -8.17 -9.74
CA ASN A 192 2.24 -8.84 -10.78
C ASN A 192 3.02 -10.03 -10.19
N PRO A 193 2.45 -11.23 -10.19
CA PRO A 193 3.09 -12.43 -9.65
C PRO A 193 4.45 -12.77 -10.29
N ALA A 194 4.69 -12.35 -11.54
CA ALA A 194 5.96 -12.61 -12.22
C ALA A 194 7.12 -11.81 -11.61
N THR A 195 6.89 -10.52 -11.31
CA THR A 195 7.90 -9.69 -10.62
C THR A 195 8.11 -10.14 -9.18
N GLN A 196 7.04 -10.54 -8.49
CA GLN A 196 7.12 -11.09 -7.14
C GLN A 196 7.91 -12.42 -7.12
N ALA A 197 7.71 -13.29 -8.12
CA ALA A 197 8.47 -14.54 -8.24
C ALA A 197 9.98 -14.28 -8.47
N ARG A 198 10.34 -13.24 -9.23
CA ARG A 198 11.73 -12.79 -9.39
C ARG A 198 12.30 -12.33 -8.04
N ASP A 199 11.57 -11.48 -7.33
CA ASP A 199 12.02 -10.91 -6.05
C ASP A 199 12.13 -11.98 -4.94
N ARG A 200 11.30 -13.04 -5.00
CA ARG A 200 11.38 -14.22 -4.13
C ARG A 200 12.76 -14.90 -4.19
N VAL A 201 13.43 -14.89 -5.32
CA VAL A 201 14.77 -15.51 -5.45
C VAL A 201 15.77 -14.81 -4.52
N GLU A 202 15.76 -13.48 -4.52
CA GLU A 202 16.64 -12.68 -3.64
C GLU A 202 16.28 -12.88 -2.16
N LEU A 203 14.97 -12.93 -1.82
CA LEU A 203 14.51 -13.20 -0.46
C LEU A 203 14.99 -14.59 0.01
N ARG A 204 14.87 -15.61 -0.84
CA ARG A 204 15.36 -16.97 -0.53
C ARG A 204 16.86 -17.00 -0.30
N ASN A 205 17.63 -16.33 -1.14
CA ASN A 205 19.10 -16.24 -1.02
C ASN A 205 19.51 -15.53 0.29
N ALA A 206 18.65 -14.65 0.81
CA ALA A 206 18.84 -13.96 2.08
C ALA A 206 18.30 -14.74 3.31
N GLY A 207 17.87 -15.99 3.12
CA GLY A 207 17.41 -16.86 4.19
C GLY A 207 15.92 -16.75 4.53
N TYR A 208 15.09 -16.17 3.66
CA TYR A 208 13.64 -16.18 3.84
C TYR A 208 13.02 -17.37 3.09
N GLU A 209 12.11 -18.08 3.75
CA GLU A 209 11.32 -19.15 3.15
C GLU A 209 9.89 -18.72 2.92
N LEU A 210 9.32 -19.15 1.79
CA LEU A 210 7.91 -18.97 1.50
C LEU A 210 7.07 -19.94 2.35
N ASN A 211 6.32 -19.41 3.30
CA ASN A 211 5.47 -20.19 4.18
C ASN A 211 4.06 -20.35 3.63
N LYS A 212 3.49 -19.25 3.09
CA LYS A 212 2.11 -19.22 2.57
C LYS A 212 2.01 -18.37 1.31
N CYS A 213 1.04 -18.70 0.48
CA CYS A 213 0.67 -17.92 -0.70
C CYS A 213 -0.86 -17.92 -0.84
N SER A 214 -1.45 -16.76 -1.07
CA SER A 214 -2.86 -16.59 -1.40
C SER A 214 -3.01 -15.75 -2.65
N LEU A 215 -4.10 -15.98 -3.37
CA LEU A 215 -4.48 -15.20 -4.55
C LEU A 215 -5.84 -14.57 -4.32
N VAL A 216 -6.01 -13.33 -4.78
CA VAL A 216 -7.27 -12.60 -4.73
C VAL A 216 -7.58 -12.07 -6.12
N ASP A 217 -8.76 -12.40 -6.64
CA ASP A 217 -9.28 -11.86 -7.89
C ASP A 217 -9.82 -10.45 -7.65
N GLN A 218 -8.95 -9.46 -7.83
CA GLN A 218 -9.28 -8.04 -7.69
C GLN A 218 -9.95 -7.48 -8.93
N PHE A 219 -9.68 -8.08 -10.08
CA PHE A 219 -10.10 -7.60 -11.39
C PHE A 219 -10.80 -8.70 -12.19
N PRO A 220 -12.04 -9.13 -11.78
CA PRO A 220 -12.79 -10.16 -12.46
C PRO A 220 -12.90 -9.91 -13.97
N HIS A 221 -12.88 -10.97 -14.78
CA HIS A 221 -12.87 -10.93 -16.24
C HIS A 221 -11.59 -10.39 -16.89
N THR A 222 -10.51 -10.25 -16.13
CA THR A 222 -9.16 -9.94 -16.64
C THR A 222 -8.18 -11.04 -16.29
N SER A 223 -6.96 -10.98 -16.82
CA SER A 223 -5.84 -11.87 -16.44
C SER A 223 -5.09 -11.38 -15.19
N HIS A 224 -5.53 -10.29 -14.58
CA HIS A 224 -4.85 -9.70 -13.43
C HIS A 224 -5.34 -10.33 -12.13
N VAL A 225 -4.39 -10.70 -11.28
CA VAL A 225 -4.63 -11.27 -9.95
C VAL A 225 -3.67 -10.63 -8.95
N GLU A 226 -4.18 -10.37 -7.75
CA GLU A 226 -3.34 -9.99 -6.61
C GLU A 226 -2.82 -11.25 -5.92
N SER A 227 -1.54 -11.29 -5.64
CA SER A 227 -0.92 -12.37 -4.87
C SER A 227 -0.36 -11.84 -3.56
N ILE A 228 -0.53 -12.62 -2.49
CA ILE A 228 -0.01 -12.32 -1.16
C ILE A 228 0.87 -13.48 -0.76
N MET A 229 2.15 -13.21 -0.50
CA MET A 229 3.11 -14.20 -0.03
C MET A 229 3.57 -13.86 1.39
N LEU A 230 3.61 -14.87 2.25
CA LEU A 230 4.19 -14.79 3.57
C LEU A 230 5.54 -15.49 3.58
N PHE A 231 6.58 -14.75 3.93
CA PHE A 231 7.94 -15.27 4.11
C PHE A 231 8.34 -15.19 5.58
N GLY A 232 8.98 -16.25 6.07
CA GLY A 232 9.63 -16.32 7.38
C GLY A 232 11.14 -16.42 7.22
N LYS A 233 11.90 -15.74 8.09
CA LYS A 233 13.36 -15.87 8.13
C LYS A 233 13.74 -17.18 8.76
N ARG A 234 14.65 -17.95 8.14
CA ARG A 234 15.21 -19.17 8.74
C ARG A 234 15.91 -18.82 10.07
N LYS A 235 15.69 -19.70 11.06
CA LYS A 235 16.42 -19.64 12.34
C LYS A 235 17.88 -20.01 12.15
#